data_1779d6a38ec3cadf7d0274819789dab4
#
_entry.id   1779d6a38ec3cadf7d0274819789dab4
#
_cell.length_a   1.000
_cell.length_b   1.000
_cell.length_c   1.000
_cell.angle_alpha   90.00
_cell.angle_beta   90.00
_cell.angle_gamma   90.00
#
_symmetry.space_group_name_H-M   'P 1'
#
loop_
_entity.id
_entity.type
_entity.pdbx_description
1 polymer ?
#
loop_
_entity_poly.entity_id
_entity_poly.type
_entity_poly.pdbx_seq_one_letter_code
_entity_poly.pdbx_strand_id
1 'polypeptide(L)'
;MTVSPSRASSGRRVTITAAPDTGFALESLTVLDSRGEEIALTDKGGGKYTFTMPASRVTVEASFTPAPLPFEDVAPDAWYEEAVRYAYFHNIMEGMRETEFAPATALTRAMAVQILYNLEGQPDLSSENLGYPYEDVDAQAWHGNAVYWARITGVANGYGDGTFQPGDSITRQEFAQMLYNYAKYKGYDLSAEGDLSTFPDANSIADWAEAAMRWANGNQLINGHDDGTIDAAGIGTRAQAASILMKFDQSLAEN
;
A
#
# COMPACT_ATOMS: atom_id res chain seq x y z
N MET A 1 13.54 -4.67 -16.91
CA MET A 1 13.77 -5.42 -18.17
C MET A 1 15.17 -6.01 -18.22
N THR A 2 15.33 -7.25 -18.72
CA THR A 2 16.65 -7.90 -18.93
C THR A 2 16.73 -8.52 -20.33
N VAL A 3 17.95 -8.59 -20.89
CA VAL A 3 18.23 -9.19 -22.22
C VAL A 3 19.32 -10.23 -22.06
N SER A 4 19.06 -11.47 -22.51
CA SER A 4 20.00 -12.59 -22.37
C SER A 4 20.09 -13.43 -23.65
N PRO A 5 21.29 -13.68 -24.17
CA PRO A 5 22.57 -13.10 -23.76
C PRO A 5 22.68 -11.61 -24.16
N SER A 6 23.45 -10.82 -23.41
CA SER A 6 23.68 -9.40 -23.73
C SER A 6 24.58 -9.16 -24.96
N ARG A 7 25.23 -10.24 -25.44
CA ARG A 7 26.00 -10.28 -26.70
C ARG A 7 25.69 -11.59 -27.41
N ALA A 8 25.31 -11.51 -28.65
CA ALA A 8 25.01 -12.68 -29.46
C ALA A 8 25.52 -12.53 -30.90
N SER A 9 25.99 -13.62 -31.49
CA SER A 9 26.30 -13.68 -32.92
C SER A 9 25.00 -13.73 -33.74
N SER A 10 25.07 -13.27 -35.01
CA SER A 10 23.99 -13.41 -35.97
C SER A 10 23.39 -14.84 -35.98
N GLY A 11 22.11 -14.95 -36.12
CA GLY A 11 21.35 -16.20 -36.11
C GLY A 11 21.09 -16.81 -34.72
N ARG A 12 21.68 -16.30 -33.65
CA ARG A 12 21.42 -16.77 -32.27
C ARG A 12 20.11 -16.22 -31.76
N ARG A 13 19.42 -17.05 -30.97
CA ARG A 13 18.22 -16.62 -30.24
C ARG A 13 18.61 -15.78 -29.04
N VAL A 14 17.94 -14.65 -28.87
CA VAL A 14 18.06 -13.75 -27.72
C VAL A 14 16.71 -13.72 -27.02
N THR A 15 16.71 -13.74 -25.70
CA THR A 15 15.51 -13.64 -24.87
C THR A 15 15.48 -12.29 -24.17
N ILE A 16 14.35 -11.62 -24.24
CA ILE A 16 14.03 -10.42 -23.44
C ILE A 16 13.08 -10.86 -22.35
N THR A 17 13.34 -10.47 -21.12
CA THR A 17 12.39 -10.59 -20.02
C THR A 17 11.93 -9.18 -19.65
N ALA A 18 10.70 -8.84 -20.03
CA ALA A 18 10.03 -7.62 -19.66
C ALA A 18 9.23 -7.91 -18.38
N ALA A 19 9.80 -7.53 -17.24
CA ALA A 19 9.15 -7.62 -15.94
C ALA A 19 8.83 -6.19 -15.49
N PRO A 20 7.55 -5.75 -15.58
CA PRO A 20 7.14 -4.48 -15.00
C PRO A 20 7.23 -4.53 -13.48
N ASP A 21 7.38 -3.37 -12.86
CA ASP A 21 7.23 -3.22 -11.43
C ASP A 21 5.78 -3.47 -11.00
N THR A 22 5.57 -3.74 -9.72
CA THR A 22 4.23 -3.95 -9.15
C THR A 22 3.32 -2.76 -9.48
N GLY A 23 2.12 -3.04 -10.00
CA GLY A 23 1.17 -2.01 -10.42
C GLY A 23 1.41 -1.42 -11.81
N PHE A 24 2.37 -1.96 -12.59
CA PHE A 24 2.60 -1.58 -13.98
C PHE A 24 2.39 -2.76 -14.93
N ALA A 25 2.11 -2.45 -16.19
CA ALA A 25 2.01 -3.40 -17.30
C ALA A 25 2.95 -3.00 -18.42
N LEU A 26 3.40 -3.98 -19.21
CA LEU A 26 4.14 -3.70 -20.43
C LEU A 26 3.20 -3.03 -21.45
N GLU A 27 3.52 -1.82 -21.86
CA GLU A 27 2.77 -1.09 -22.88
C GLU A 27 3.29 -1.41 -24.29
N SER A 28 4.62 -1.32 -24.47
CA SER A 28 5.25 -1.65 -25.75
C SER A 28 6.60 -2.31 -25.54
N LEU A 29 6.98 -3.18 -26.48
CA LEU A 29 8.32 -3.76 -26.56
C LEU A 29 8.71 -3.85 -28.03
N THR A 30 9.79 -3.17 -28.40
CA THR A 30 10.32 -3.15 -29.77
C THR A 30 11.79 -3.51 -29.78
N VAL A 31 12.23 -4.14 -30.86
CA VAL A 31 13.65 -4.41 -31.15
C VAL A 31 13.95 -3.84 -32.51
N LEU A 32 14.86 -2.88 -32.57
CA LEU A 32 15.25 -2.20 -33.82
C LEU A 32 16.64 -2.63 -34.25
N ASP A 33 16.84 -2.85 -35.53
CA ASP A 33 18.16 -3.06 -36.11
C ASP A 33 18.94 -1.73 -36.27
N SER A 34 20.16 -1.77 -36.78
CA SER A 34 21.00 -0.58 -36.98
C SER A 34 20.46 0.43 -38.00
N ARG A 35 19.43 0.08 -38.76
CA ARG A 35 18.74 0.95 -39.74
C ARG A 35 17.43 1.48 -39.17
N GLY A 36 17.05 1.07 -37.94
CA GLY A 36 15.77 1.40 -37.34
C GLY A 36 14.61 0.53 -37.83
N GLU A 37 14.89 -0.60 -38.50
CA GLU A 37 13.88 -1.56 -38.90
C GLU A 37 13.50 -2.47 -37.72
N GLU A 38 12.20 -2.72 -37.55
CA GLU A 38 11.70 -3.54 -36.42
C GLU A 38 11.95 -5.03 -36.68
N ILE A 39 12.47 -5.72 -35.67
CA ILE A 39 12.70 -7.15 -35.65
C ILE A 39 11.53 -7.85 -34.98
N ALA A 40 10.95 -8.83 -35.67
CA ALA A 40 9.81 -9.58 -35.16
C ALA A 40 10.14 -10.31 -33.85
N LEU A 41 9.29 -10.10 -32.87
CA LEU A 41 9.34 -10.78 -31.56
C LEU A 41 8.40 -11.99 -31.54
N THR A 42 8.81 -13.03 -30.84
CA THR A 42 7.94 -14.15 -30.50
C THR A 42 7.65 -14.10 -29.00
N ASP A 43 6.38 -13.91 -28.63
CA ASP A 43 5.93 -13.98 -27.25
C ASP A 43 5.99 -15.45 -26.76
N LYS A 44 6.57 -15.66 -25.57
CA LYS A 44 6.70 -16.96 -24.89
C LYS A 44 5.82 -17.05 -23.65
N GLY A 45 5.06 -16.02 -23.36
CA GLY A 45 4.30 -15.90 -22.13
C GLY A 45 5.15 -15.52 -20.92
N GLY A 46 4.47 -15.06 -19.84
CA GLY A 46 5.15 -14.68 -18.60
C GLY A 46 6.16 -13.54 -18.76
N GLY A 47 5.88 -12.57 -19.66
CA GLY A 47 6.76 -11.43 -19.92
C GLY A 47 8.05 -11.78 -20.66
N LYS A 48 8.14 -12.97 -21.26
CA LYS A 48 9.31 -13.41 -22.01
C LYS A 48 9.07 -13.33 -23.51
N TYR A 49 9.99 -12.68 -24.23
CA TYR A 49 9.96 -12.50 -25.68
C TYR A 49 11.29 -12.99 -26.25
N THR A 50 11.26 -13.52 -27.47
CA THR A 50 12.47 -13.97 -28.15
C THR A 50 12.56 -13.41 -29.55
N PHE A 51 13.78 -13.12 -30.01
CA PHE A 51 14.08 -12.77 -31.40
C PHE A 51 15.36 -13.47 -31.86
N THR A 52 15.57 -13.48 -33.17
CA THR A 52 16.82 -13.97 -33.77
C THR A 52 17.75 -12.79 -34.04
N MET A 53 18.96 -12.84 -33.51
CA MET A 53 19.96 -11.78 -33.67
C MET A 53 20.31 -11.56 -35.15
N PRO A 54 20.14 -10.35 -35.71
CA PRO A 54 20.57 -10.03 -37.08
C PRO A 54 22.09 -9.94 -37.18
N ALA A 55 22.61 -9.67 -38.37
CA ALA A 55 24.04 -9.40 -38.60
C ALA A 55 24.47 -7.97 -38.23
N SER A 56 23.60 -7.24 -37.52
CA SER A 56 23.82 -5.86 -37.09
C SER A 56 23.59 -5.71 -35.58
N ARG A 57 24.00 -4.56 -35.05
CA ARG A 57 23.63 -4.16 -33.67
C ARG A 57 22.11 -3.97 -33.59
N VAL A 58 21.54 -4.26 -32.42
CA VAL A 58 20.13 -4.04 -32.11
C VAL A 58 19.97 -3.12 -30.91
N THR A 59 18.85 -2.37 -30.89
CA THR A 59 18.35 -1.61 -29.75
C THR A 59 17.07 -2.25 -29.28
N VAL A 60 16.93 -2.45 -27.97
CA VAL A 60 15.71 -2.98 -27.34
C VAL A 60 15.08 -1.84 -26.55
N GLU A 61 13.84 -1.52 -26.86
CA GLU A 61 13.06 -0.47 -26.21
C GLU A 61 11.80 -1.08 -25.60
N ALA A 62 11.47 -0.68 -24.38
CA ALA A 62 10.24 -1.07 -23.70
C ALA A 62 9.66 0.12 -22.96
N SER A 63 8.33 0.28 -23.07
CA SER A 63 7.58 1.21 -22.24
C SER A 63 6.62 0.45 -21.31
N PHE A 64 6.37 1.03 -20.16
CA PHE A 64 5.47 0.49 -19.15
C PHE A 64 4.43 1.54 -18.80
N THR A 65 3.19 1.11 -18.61
CA THR A 65 2.08 1.96 -18.22
C THR A 65 1.49 1.46 -16.90
N PRO A 66 0.86 2.32 -16.09
CA PRO A 66 0.12 1.87 -14.92
C PRO A 66 -0.91 0.79 -15.29
N ALA A 67 -0.88 -0.34 -14.59
CA ALA A 67 -1.86 -1.41 -14.80
C ALA A 67 -3.28 -0.89 -14.46
N PRO A 68 -4.33 -1.26 -15.22
CA PRO A 68 -5.67 -0.79 -14.94
C PRO A 68 -6.15 -1.27 -13.58
N LEU A 69 -6.79 -0.38 -12.81
CA LEU A 69 -7.52 -0.75 -11.61
C LEU A 69 -8.85 -1.42 -12.00
N PRO A 70 -9.35 -2.40 -11.23
CA PRO A 70 -10.66 -3.00 -11.47
C PRO A 70 -11.82 -2.09 -11.03
N PHE A 71 -11.55 -0.98 -10.34
CA PHE A 71 -12.53 -0.14 -9.66
C PHE A 71 -13.09 0.96 -10.56
N GLU A 72 -14.41 0.94 -10.75
CA GLU A 72 -15.13 1.92 -11.57
C GLU A 72 -15.32 3.27 -10.85
N ASP A 73 -15.25 3.28 -9.51
CA ASP A 73 -15.44 4.45 -8.64
C ASP A 73 -14.12 5.17 -8.29
N VAL A 74 -13.01 4.75 -8.86
CA VAL A 74 -11.72 5.43 -8.78
C VAL A 74 -11.49 6.18 -10.07
N ALA A 75 -11.82 7.49 -10.07
CA ALA A 75 -11.66 8.30 -11.27
C ALA A 75 -10.18 8.46 -11.64
N PRO A 76 -9.81 8.42 -12.92
CA PRO A 76 -8.50 8.82 -13.40
C PRO A 76 -8.19 10.25 -12.90
N ASP A 77 -6.94 10.50 -12.53
CA ASP A 77 -6.47 11.79 -12.01
C ASP A 77 -7.08 12.23 -10.65
N ALA A 78 -7.85 11.36 -9.97
CA ALA A 78 -8.24 11.62 -8.59
C ALA A 78 -7.01 11.69 -7.69
N TRP A 79 -6.98 12.60 -6.72
CA TRP A 79 -5.83 12.80 -5.81
C TRP A 79 -5.37 11.53 -5.09
N TYR A 80 -6.26 10.54 -4.99
CA TYR A 80 -6.01 9.24 -4.31
C TYR A 80 -5.76 8.09 -5.29
N GLU A 81 -5.85 8.31 -6.60
CA GLU A 81 -5.80 7.22 -7.60
C GLU A 81 -4.48 6.44 -7.51
N GLU A 82 -3.35 7.13 -7.45
CA GLU A 82 -2.02 6.51 -7.31
C GLU A 82 -1.91 5.71 -6.01
N ALA A 83 -2.42 6.26 -4.90
CA ALA A 83 -2.39 5.58 -3.61
C ALA A 83 -3.29 4.34 -3.55
N VAL A 84 -4.47 4.39 -4.18
CA VAL A 84 -5.35 3.23 -4.32
C VAL A 84 -4.69 2.16 -5.17
N ARG A 85 -4.06 2.54 -6.27
CA ARG A 85 -3.29 1.65 -7.15
C ARG A 85 -2.17 0.96 -6.36
N TYR A 86 -1.38 1.74 -5.63
CA TYR A 86 -0.32 1.22 -4.78
C TYR A 86 -0.88 0.20 -3.78
N ALA A 87 -1.86 0.60 -2.99
CA ALA A 87 -2.43 -0.24 -1.94
C ALA A 87 -3.04 -1.55 -2.49
N TYR A 88 -3.69 -1.48 -3.67
CA TYR A 88 -4.29 -2.65 -4.31
C TYR A 88 -3.22 -3.63 -4.83
N PHE A 89 -2.27 -3.16 -5.63
CA PHE A 89 -1.27 -4.04 -6.23
C PHE A 89 -0.24 -4.58 -5.24
N HIS A 90 -0.06 -3.92 -4.09
CA HIS A 90 0.76 -4.42 -2.98
C HIS A 90 -0.04 -5.27 -1.97
N ASN A 91 -1.31 -5.60 -2.28
CA ASN A 91 -2.19 -6.40 -1.43
C ASN A 91 -2.41 -5.80 -0.02
N ILE A 92 -2.27 -4.48 0.12
CA ILE A 92 -2.51 -3.75 1.38
C ILE A 92 -4.00 -3.51 1.57
N MET A 93 -4.70 -3.08 0.48
CA MET A 93 -6.14 -2.83 0.50
C MET A 93 -6.80 -3.46 -0.71
N GLU A 94 -7.97 -4.06 -0.48
CA GLU A 94 -8.87 -4.57 -1.51
C GLU A 94 -10.06 -3.64 -1.71
N GLY A 95 -10.82 -3.86 -2.79
CA GLY A 95 -12.12 -3.22 -2.98
C GLY A 95 -13.14 -3.66 -1.92
N MET A 96 -14.16 -2.83 -1.69
CA MET A 96 -15.35 -3.23 -0.93
C MET A 96 -16.17 -4.25 -1.72
N ARG A 97 -16.06 -4.20 -3.05
CA ARG A 97 -16.60 -5.16 -4.02
C ARG A 97 -15.62 -5.31 -5.18
N GLU A 98 -15.89 -6.24 -6.07
CA GLU A 98 -15.03 -6.57 -7.21
C GLU A 98 -14.68 -5.33 -8.08
N THR A 99 -15.66 -4.43 -8.30
CA THR A 99 -15.47 -3.22 -9.11
C THR A 99 -15.61 -1.91 -8.33
N GLU A 100 -15.65 -1.96 -6.99
CA GLU A 100 -15.87 -0.79 -6.15
C GLU A 100 -14.82 -0.72 -5.03
N PHE A 101 -14.00 0.33 -5.04
CA PHE A 101 -13.06 0.62 -3.95
C PHE A 101 -13.74 1.32 -2.77
N ALA A 102 -14.76 2.12 -3.02
CA ALA A 102 -15.46 2.99 -2.08
C ALA A 102 -14.55 4.02 -1.38
N PRO A 103 -13.88 4.92 -2.14
CA PRO A 103 -12.83 5.82 -1.62
C PRO A 103 -13.34 6.78 -0.53
N ALA A 104 -14.58 7.23 -0.61
CA ALA A 104 -15.19 8.17 0.35
C ALA A 104 -15.76 7.49 1.60
N THR A 105 -15.80 6.15 1.64
CA THR A 105 -16.35 5.42 2.79
C THR A 105 -15.44 5.60 4.00
N ALA A 106 -16.07 5.82 5.17
CA ALA A 106 -15.37 5.89 6.45
C ALA A 106 -14.60 4.60 6.72
N LEU A 107 -13.36 4.73 7.16
CA LEU A 107 -12.55 3.60 7.58
C LEU A 107 -13.05 3.10 8.94
N THR A 108 -13.31 1.81 9.06
CA THR A 108 -13.65 1.22 10.36
C THR A 108 -12.41 0.72 11.09
N ARG A 109 -12.52 0.50 12.40
CA ARG A 109 -11.44 -0.04 13.22
C ARG A 109 -11.00 -1.43 12.74
N ALA A 110 -11.96 -2.29 12.35
CA ALA A 110 -11.64 -3.58 11.74
C ALA A 110 -10.87 -3.45 10.42
N MET A 111 -11.27 -2.51 9.56
CA MET A 111 -10.55 -2.24 8.32
C MET A 111 -9.12 -1.78 8.58
N ALA A 112 -8.92 -0.88 9.55
CA ALA A 112 -7.60 -0.37 9.90
C ALA A 112 -6.64 -1.48 10.34
N VAL A 113 -7.06 -2.36 11.25
CA VAL A 113 -6.20 -3.48 11.68
C VAL A 113 -6.00 -4.53 10.57
N GLN A 114 -7.02 -4.76 9.71
CA GLN A 114 -6.89 -5.67 8.59
C GLN A 114 -5.83 -5.18 7.58
N ILE A 115 -5.83 -3.88 7.31
CA ILE A 115 -4.85 -3.25 6.43
C ILE A 115 -3.42 -3.42 6.98
N LEU A 116 -3.21 -3.18 8.27
CA LEU A 116 -1.90 -3.36 8.90
C LEU A 116 -1.48 -4.84 8.96
N TYR A 117 -2.43 -5.74 9.13
CA TYR A 117 -2.20 -7.19 9.05
C TYR A 117 -1.81 -7.63 7.65
N ASN A 118 -2.45 -7.05 6.62
CA ASN A 118 -2.07 -7.30 5.22
C ASN A 118 -0.66 -6.75 4.92
N LEU A 119 -0.34 -5.55 5.39
CA LEU A 119 0.97 -4.92 5.24
C LEU A 119 2.08 -5.78 5.90
N GLU A 120 1.78 -6.47 7.00
CA GLU A 120 2.68 -7.43 7.66
C GLU A 120 2.78 -8.77 6.90
N GLY A 121 2.02 -8.98 5.83
CA GLY A 121 2.01 -10.21 5.05
C GLY A 121 1.14 -11.30 5.64
N GLN A 122 0.18 -10.97 6.48
CA GLN A 122 -0.79 -11.90 7.08
C GLN A 122 -0.10 -13.07 7.82
N PRO A 123 0.67 -12.80 8.89
CA PRO A 123 1.41 -13.84 9.59
C PRO A 123 0.51 -14.99 10.05
N ASP A 124 1.04 -16.21 9.97
CA ASP A 124 0.33 -17.42 10.42
C ASP A 124 0.18 -17.42 11.94
N LEU A 125 -1.05 -17.45 12.41
CA LEU A 125 -1.43 -17.46 13.82
C LEU A 125 -1.84 -18.85 14.32
N SER A 126 -1.67 -19.90 13.53
CA SER A 126 -2.10 -21.26 13.84
C SER A 126 -1.44 -21.86 15.09
N SER A 127 -0.26 -21.38 15.45
CA SER A 127 0.48 -21.80 16.66
C SER A 127 0.03 -21.07 17.93
N GLU A 128 -0.74 -20.01 17.81
CA GLU A 128 -1.19 -19.20 18.91
C GLU A 128 -2.38 -19.84 19.62
N ASN A 129 -2.39 -19.81 20.95
CA ASN A 129 -3.54 -20.27 21.73
C ASN A 129 -4.59 -19.15 21.77
N LEU A 130 -5.44 -19.15 20.74
CA LEU A 130 -6.40 -18.11 20.44
C LEU A 130 -7.57 -18.10 21.45
N GLY A 131 -7.32 -17.64 22.68
CA GLY A 131 -8.41 -17.11 23.48
C GLY A 131 -8.81 -15.75 22.91
N TYR A 132 -9.95 -15.68 22.23
CA TYR A 132 -10.41 -14.42 21.63
C TYR A 132 -10.61 -13.37 22.72
N PRO A 133 -9.94 -12.21 22.64
CA PRO A 133 -9.85 -11.26 23.73
C PRO A 133 -11.10 -10.35 23.84
N TYR A 134 -12.00 -10.37 22.84
CA TYR A 134 -13.11 -9.44 22.73
C TYR A 134 -14.43 -10.18 22.49
N GLU A 135 -15.47 -9.79 23.22
CA GLU A 135 -16.81 -10.42 23.15
C GLU A 135 -17.56 -10.07 21.86
N ASP A 136 -17.21 -8.95 21.23
CA ASP A 136 -17.83 -8.41 20.02
C ASP A 136 -17.07 -8.76 18.73
N VAL A 137 -16.06 -9.63 18.80
CA VAL A 137 -15.28 -10.07 17.63
C VAL A 137 -15.48 -11.56 17.41
N ASP A 138 -16.14 -11.89 16.28
CA ASP A 138 -16.20 -13.27 15.81
C ASP A 138 -14.85 -13.70 15.22
N ALA A 139 -14.32 -14.79 15.75
CA ALA A 139 -13.09 -15.41 15.28
C ALA A 139 -13.09 -15.78 13.80
N GLN A 140 -14.26 -16.12 13.26
CA GLN A 140 -14.44 -16.52 11.87
C GLN A 140 -14.77 -15.33 10.95
N ALA A 141 -14.94 -14.13 11.51
CA ALA A 141 -15.11 -12.92 10.71
C ALA A 141 -13.83 -12.63 9.89
N TRP A 142 -13.99 -11.95 8.76
CA TRP A 142 -12.88 -11.59 7.86
C TRP A 142 -11.73 -10.84 8.56
N HIS A 143 -12.02 -10.12 9.64
CA HIS A 143 -11.08 -9.35 10.44
C HIS A 143 -10.62 -10.08 11.72
N GLY A 144 -11.13 -11.27 12.00
CA GLY A 144 -10.86 -11.97 13.26
C GLY A 144 -9.36 -12.14 13.53
N ASN A 145 -8.62 -12.70 12.57
CA ASN A 145 -7.17 -12.87 12.67
C ASN A 145 -6.42 -11.54 12.82
N ALA A 146 -6.84 -10.51 12.09
CA ALA A 146 -6.22 -9.19 12.15
C ALA A 146 -6.40 -8.53 13.52
N VAL A 147 -7.61 -8.60 14.11
CA VAL A 147 -7.87 -8.08 15.46
C VAL A 147 -7.05 -8.83 16.50
N TYR A 148 -6.98 -10.15 16.40
CA TYR A 148 -6.16 -10.96 17.30
C TYR A 148 -4.67 -10.60 17.20
N TRP A 149 -4.13 -10.55 15.96
CA TRP A 149 -2.76 -10.15 15.69
C TRP A 149 -2.46 -8.77 16.26
N ALA A 150 -3.32 -7.80 16.00
CA ALA A 150 -3.14 -6.44 16.49
C ALA A 150 -3.08 -6.38 18.03
N ARG A 151 -3.86 -7.22 18.71
CA ARG A 151 -3.87 -7.35 20.17
C ARG A 151 -2.56 -7.93 20.71
N ILE A 152 -2.06 -9.04 20.14
CA ILE A 152 -0.84 -9.70 20.68
C ILE A 152 0.43 -8.92 20.35
N THR A 153 0.45 -8.16 19.26
CA THR A 153 1.57 -7.30 18.87
C THR A 153 1.52 -5.91 19.52
N GLY A 154 0.39 -5.56 20.14
CA GLY A 154 0.18 -4.23 20.71
C GLY A 154 -0.09 -3.14 19.68
N VAL A 155 -0.34 -3.48 18.42
CA VAL A 155 -0.67 -2.53 17.35
C VAL A 155 -2.00 -1.83 17.62
N ALA A 156 -3.01 -2.59 18.05
CA ALA A 156 -4.28 -2.03 18.49
C ALA A 156 -4.84 -2.81 19.68
N ASN A 157 -5.53 -2.11 20.56
CA ASN A 157 -6.22 -2.67 21.71
C ASN A 157 -7.71 -2.31 21.67
N GLY A 158 -8.51 -3.07 22.43
CA GLY A 158 -9.93 -2.73 22.70
C GLY A 158 -10.08 -1.61 23.74
N TYR A 159 -11.32 -1.34 24.08
CA TYR A 159 -11.72 -0.27 25.00
C TYR A 159 -11.77 -0.80 26.43
N GLY A 160 -11.03 -1.39 27.08
CA GLY A 160 -10.99 -1.79 28.49
C GLY A 160 -12.28 -2.38 29.10
N ASP A 161 -13.38 -2.38 28.37
CA ASP A 161 -14.69 -2.94 28.69
C ASP A 161 -14.90 -4.37 28.14
N GLY A 162 -13.86 -4.93 27.49
CA GLY A 162 -13.95 -6.25 26.84
C GLY A 162 -14.33 -6.20 25.38
N THR A 163 -14.55 -5.02 24.80
CA THR A 163 -14.93 -4.85 23.38
C THR A 163 -13.78 -4.30 22.53
N PHE A 164 -13.81 -4.57 21.21
CA PHE A 164 -12.94 -3.98 20.20
C PHE A 164 -13.66 -2.92 19.36
N GLN A 165 -14.96 -3.05 19.22
CA GLN A 165 -15.83 -2.22 18.40
C GLN A 165 -15.41 -2.20 16.92
N PRO A 166 -15.38 -3.38 16.23
CA PRO A 166 -14.83 -3.52 14.89
C PRO A 166 -15.55 -2.69 13.82
N GLY A 167 -16.85 -2.41 14.03
CA GLY A 167 -17.69 -1.64 13.12
C GLY A 167 -17.59 -0.13 13.27
N ASP A 168 -16.97 0.37 14.34
CA ASP A 168 -16.89 1.81 14.58
C ASP A 168 -15.92 2.47 13.61
N SER A 169 -16.28 3.68 13.17
CA SER A 169 -15.40 4.49 12.34
C SER A 169 -14.19 4.94 13.14
N ILE A 170 -13.00 4.87 12.52
CA ILE A 170 -11.75 5.28 13.17
C ILE A 170 -11.48 6.76 12.93
N THR A 171 -11.06 7.46 13.97
CA THR A 171 -10.60 8.85 13.86
C THR A 171 -9.17 8.91 13.32
N ARG A 172 -8.77 10.08 12.81
CA ARG A 172 -7.42 10.31 12.28
C ARG A 172 -6.34 10.10 13.36
N GLN A 173 -6.57 10.55 14.60
CA GLN A 173 -5.65 10.32 15.71
C GLN A 173 -5.58 8.85 16.15
N GLU A 174 -6.69 8.09 16.08
CA GLU A 174 -6.68 6.66 16.35
C GLU A 174 -5.90 5.89 15.28
N PHE A 175 -6.07 6.27 14.01
CA PHE A 175 -5.30 5.65 12.93
C PHE A 175 -3.81 5.99 13.03
N ALA A 176 -3.45 7.26 13.38
CA ALA A 176 -2.08 7.65 13.69
C ALA A 176 -1.48 6.79 14.81
N GLN A 177 -2.26 6.55 15.87
CA GLN A 177 -1.80 5.72 17.00
C GLN A 177 -1.56 4.27 16.58
N MET A 178 -2.43 3.68 15.74
CA MET A 178 -2.23 2.32 15.22
C MET A 178 -0.97 2.23 14.35
N LEU A 179 -0.73 3.21 13.48
CA LEU A 179 0.48 3.28 12.64
C LEU A 179 1.76 3.45 13.49
N TYR A 180 1.71 4.31 14.51
CA TYR A 180 2.82 4.52 15.45
C TYR A 180 3.16 3.24 16.21
N ASN A 181 2.14 2.53 16.70
CA ASN A 181 2.32 1.25 17.37
C ASN A 181 2.88 0.19 16.42
N TYR A 182 2.43 0.17 15.16
CA TYR A 182 2.94 -0.73 14.14
C TYR A 182 4.41 -0.42 13.82
N ALA A 183 4.77 0.85 13.64
CA ALA A 183 6.16 1.27 13.44
C ALA A 183 7.04 0.84 14.63
N LYS A 184 6.55 0.99 15.86
CA LYS A 184 7.22 0.50 17.06
C LYS A 184 7.40 -1.01 17.08
N TYR A 185 6.36 -1.76 16.69
CA TYR A 185 6.41 -3.23 16.57
C TYR A 185 7.47 -3.68 15.56
N LYS A 186 7.58 -2.98 14.43
CA LYS A 186 8.60 -3.22 13.39
C LYS A 186 10.00 -2.75 13.78
N GLY A 187 10.15 -1.93 14.80
CA GLY A 187 11.43 -1.32 15.17
C GLY A 187 11.86 -0.18 14.26
N TYR A 188 10.92 0.46 13.57
CA TYR A 188 11.20 1.63 12.73
C TYR A 188 11.55 2.86 13.57
N ASP A 189 12.18 3.85 12.94
CA ASP A 189 12.53 5.11 13.61
C ASP A 189 11.29 5.89 14.02
N LEU A 190 11.20 6.20 15.31
CA LEU A 190 10.11 6.98 15.91
C LEU A 190 10.55 8.39 16.30
N SER A 191 11.73 8.83 15.88
CA SER A 191 12.31 10.11 16.31
C SER A 191 11.76 11.34 15.57
N ALA A 192 11.02 11.14 14.46
CA ALA A 192 10.44 12.26 13.73
C ALA A 192 9.37 12.98 14.57
N GLU A 193 9.47 14.32 14.65
CA GLU A 193 8.53 15.16 15.40
C GLU A 193 8.06 16.33 14.54
N GLY A 194 6.76 16.36 14.22
CA GLY A 194 6.10 17.49 13.57
C GLY A 194 5.72 18.59 14.57
N ASP A 195 5.68 19.81 14.10
CA ASP A 195 5.20 20.95 14.88
C ASP A 195 3.68 21.10 14.74
N LEU A 196 2.95 20.52 15.68
CA LEU A 196 1.49 20.60 15.70
C LEU A 196 0.95 21.97 16.15
N SER A 197 1.78 22.84 16.73
CA SER A 197 1.35 24.17 17.20
C SER A 197 0.91 25.11 16.06
N THR A 198 1.26 24.76 14.82
CA THR A 198 0.84 25.48 13.62
C THR A 198 -0.64 25.28 13.26
N PHE A 199 -1.30 24.26 13.83
CA PHE A 199 -2.71 23.98 13.58
C PHE A 199 -3.61 24.63 14.63
N PRO A 200 -4.64 25.41 14.22
CA PRO A 200 -5.50 26.14 15.16
C PRO A 200 -6.29 25.22 16.08
N ASP A 201 -6.52 23.98 15.66
CA ASP A 201 -7.25 22.93 16.40
C ASP A 201 -6.35 21.91 17.08
N ALA A 202 -5.06 22.16 17.23
CA ALA A 202 -4.11 21.23 17.88
C ALA A 202 -4.55 20.81 19.30
N ASN A 203 -5.29 21.68 20.00
CA ASN A 203 -5.84 21.38 21.33
C ASN A 203 -6.94 20.29 21.31
N SER A 204 -7.43 19.90 20.15
CA SER A 204 -8.40 18.79 19.99
C SER A 204 -7.73 17.42 20.00
N ILE A 205 -6.41 17.38 19.89
CA ILE A 205 -5.64 16.12 19.94
C ILE A 205 -5.69 15.61 21.38
N ALA A 206 -6.10 14.36 21.54
CA ALA A 206 -6.12 13.72 22.84
C ALA A 206 -4.69 13.46 23.36
N ASP A 207 -4.46 13.60 24.66
CA ASP A 207 -3.15 13.43 25.29
C ASP A 207 -2.48 12.10 24.91
N TRP A 208 -3.26 11.02 24.83
CA TRP A 208 -2.77 9.69 24.46
C TRP A 208 -2.30 9.58 23.00
N ALA A 209 -2.77 10.45 22.11
CA ALA A 209 -2.47 10.45 20.68
C ALA A 209 -1.39 11.48 20.32
N GLU A 210 -0.99 12.38 21.21
CA GLU A 210 -0.08 13.48 20.89
C GLU A 210 1.23 13.01 20.28
N ALA A 211 1.88 12.00 20.88
CA ALA A 211 3.14 11.45 20.39
C ALA A 211 2.98 10.85 18.98
N ALA A 212 1.90 10.09 18.75
CA ALA A 212 1.61 9.48 17.46
C ALA A 212 1.30 10.52 16.38
N MET A 213 0.56 11.58 16.73
CA MET A 213 0.23 12.66 15.82
C MET A 213 1.47 13.50 15.45
N ARG A 214 2.37 13.80 16.41
CA ARG A 214 3.66 14.45 16.14
C ARG A 214 4.51 13.61 15.19
N TRP A 215 4.64 12.32 15.49
CA TRP A 215 5.40 11.41 14.65
C TRP A 215 4.80 11.29 13.24
N ALA A 216 3.49 11.13 13.12
CA ALA A 216 2.82 11.01 11.83
C ALA A 216 2.94 12.29 11.00
N ASN A 217 2.85 13.47 11.65
CA ASN A 217 3.06 14.75 10.98
C ASN A 217 4.53 14.97 10.58
N GLY A 218 5.48 14.64 11.45
CA GLY A 218 6.92 14.73 11.16
C GLY A 218 7.35 13.87 9.97
N ASN A 219 6.71 12.70 9.79
CA ASN A 219 6.89 11.83 8.63
C ASN A 219 5.96 12.18 7.44
N GLN A 220 5.23 13.29 7.47
CA GLN A 220 4.30 13.73 6.43
C GLN A 220 3.19 12.71 6.09
N LEU A 221 2.86 11.82 7.01
CA LEU A 221 1.80 10.83 6.88
C LEU A 221 0.42 11.48 7.10
N ILE A 222 0.31 12.29 8.15
CA ILE A 222 -0.90 13.05 8.46
C ILE A 222 -0.55 14.54 8.45
N ASN A 223 -1.04 15.21 7.43
CA ASN A 223 -0.94 16.66 7.28
C ASN A 223 -2.32 17.28 7.53
N GLY A 224 -2.36 18.59 7.69
CA GLY A 224 -3.62 19.32 7.83
C GLY A 224 -4.46 19.31 6.55
N HIS A 225 -5.66 19.82 6.67
CA HIS A 225 -6.58 20.11 5.57
C HIS A 225 -6.30 21.49 4.96
N ASP A 226 -6.90 21.77 3.80
CA ASP A 226 -6.76 23.06 3.10
C ASP A 226 -7.24 24.27 3.94
N ASP A 227 -8.13 24.03 4.91
CA ASP A 227 -8.58 25.05 5.87
C ASP A 227 -7.59 25.29 7.02
N GLY A 228 -6.47 24.59 7.01
CA GLY A 228 -5.39 24.70 8.00
C GLY A 228 -5.60 23.88 9.27
N THR A 229 -6.66 23.08 9.41
CA THR A 229 -6.91 22.23 10.58
C THR A 229 -6.18 20.90 10.46
N ILE A 230 -5.81 20.26 11.60
CA ILE A 230 -5.29 18.88 11.65
C ILE A 230 -6.43 17.86 11.73
N ASP A 231 -7.57 18.27 12.26
CA ASP A 231 -8.79 17.48 12.41
C ASP A 231 -8.56 16.09 13.03
N ALA A 232 -7.91 16.07 14.19
CA ALA A 232 -7.50 14.82 14.85
C ALA A 232 -8.68 13.89 15.19
N ALA A 233 -9.84 14.45 15.55
CA ALA A 233 -11.06 13.71 15.86
C ALA A 233 -11.93 13.41 14.62
N GLY A 234 -11.57 13.94 13.46
CA GLY A 234 -12.26 13.67 12.20
C GLY A 234 -12.11 12.21 11.77
N ILE A 235 -13.15 11.72 11.09
CA ILE A 235 -13.19 10.34 10.60
C ILE A 235 -12.35 10.22 9.33
N GLY A 236 -11.43 9.25 9.31
CA GLY A 236 -10.64 8.93 8.14
C GLY A 236 -11.44 8.18 7.08
N THR A 237 -11.20 8.47 5.80
CA THR A 237 -11.77 7.72 4.68
C THR A 237 -10.81 6.65 4.16
N ARG A 238 -11.31 5.70 3.39
CA ARG A 238 -10.50 4.66 2.75
C ARG A 238 -9.46 5.26 1.80
N ALA A 239 -9.80 6.31 1.05
CA ALA A 239 -8.85 7.02 0.19
C ALA A 239 -7.72 7.68 0.98
N GLN A 240 -8.03 8.32 2.10
CA GLN A 240 -7.02 8.91 2.99
C GLN A 240 -6.11 7.83 3.60
N ALA A 241 -6.69 6.69 4.02
CA ALA A 241 -5.90 5.56 4.51
C ALA A 241 -4.93 5.03 3.45
N ALA A 242 -5.39 4.83 2.20
CA ALA A 242 -4.53 4.40 1.11
C ALA A 242 -3.35 5.36 0.90
N SER A 243 -3.61 6.69 0.91
CA SER A 243 -2.57 7.71 0.75
C SER A 243 -1.54 7.69 1.89
N ILE A 244 -2.02 7.54 3.13
CA ILE A 244 -1.14 7.44 4.31
C ILE A 244 -0.28 6.18 4.23
N LEU A 245 -0.88 5.04 3.87
CA LEU A 245 -0.19 3.74 3.81
C LEU A 245 0.86 3.68 2.69
N MET A 246 0.57 4.23 1.51
CA MET A 246 1.56 4.34 0.45
C MET A 246 2.79 5.13 0.91
N LYS A 247 2.58 6.29 1.53
CA LYS A 247 3.70 7.10 2.07
C LYS A 247 4.44 6.37 3.19
N PHE A 248 3.70 5.71 4.08
CA PHE A 248 4.28 4.95 5.19
C PHE A 248 5.20 3.83 4.69
N ASP A 249 4.71 3.01 3.76
CA ASP A 249 5.45 1.87 3.23
C ASP A 249 6.70 2.33 2.46
N GLN A 250 6.56 3.31 1.57
CA GLN A 250 7.67 3.85 0.77
C GLN A 250 8.74 4.58 1.60
N SER A 251 8.37 5.25 2.70
CA SER A 251 9.31 6.07 3.46
C SER A 251 9.94 5.37 4.67
N LEU A 252 9.26 4.43 5.29
CA LEU A 252 9.66 3.82 6.55
C LEU A 252 9.96 2.32 6.46
N ALA A 253 9.29 1.59 5.56
CA ALA A 253 9.51 0.15 5.41
C ALA A 253 10.67 -0.20 4.48
N GLU A 254 11.07 0.71 3.58
CA GLU A 254 12.19 0.51 2.64
C GLU A 254 13.56 0.98 3.18
N ASN A 255 13.62 1.53 4.40
CA ASN A 255 14.84 1.95 5.09
C ASN A 255 15.21 0.97 6.19
#